data_dd3fc5111fffae0d6393db85ee9882ea
#
_entry.id   dd3fc5111fffae0d6393db85ee9882ea
#
_cell.length_a   1.000
_cell.length_b   1.000
_cell.length_c   1.000
_cell.angle_alpha   90.00
_cell.angle_beta   90.00
_cell.angle_gamma   90.00
#
_symmetry.space_group_name_H-M   'P 1'
#
loop_
_entity.id
_entity.type
_entity.pdbx_description
1 polymer ?
#
loop_
_entity_poly.entity_id
_entity_poly.type
_entity_poly.pdbx_seq_one_letter_code
_entity_poly.pdbx_strand_id
1 'polypeptide(L)'
;VQAAALNKVRYSSQLQGANQMFCLQAIQFGDGGTSPIYLKVNGGAVEFPGRKNTAKKTVNYNGLDNSIGWTFNPGAGDTIDLAGTAFSSANEYHWRVHASASASAVYNFTGVALIGAGDVVLRDVVAFSGMSFTDCGLITQNGAAIDGCKFTMSPLMCDDPAAVSNCSFTAGLFGYAIEITTPGTYTFNANAFAGYGADGTTDAAIYNNSGGAVTLNITGGGDTPTVRNGAGATTTINNSVTLTLSGLQTGSDIVILDAGTSTIREQVDANAGTSYPYSFSTGGAVDIGVLKAGYVPLYVRNFTLPATDASLPISQTADRNYL
;
A
#
# COMPACT_ATOMS: atom_id res chain seq x y z
N VAL A 1 -5.71 26.03 -17.59
CA VAL A 1 -7.02 26.05 -16.90
C VAL A 1 -8.02 26.68 -17.85
N GLN A 2 -8.84 25.87 -18.53
CA GLN A 2 -9.98 26.39 -19.29
C GLN A 2 -11.16 26.49 -18.32
N ALA A 3 -11.50 27.71 -17.95
CA ALA A 3 -12.43 28.04 -16.89
C ALA A 3 -13.86 28.14 -17.45
N ALA A 4 -14.53 27.02 -17.63
CA ALA A 4 -15.96 27.03 -17.96
C ALA A 4 -16.89 27.06 -16.72
N ALA A 5 -16.36 27.02 -15.51
CA ALA A 5 -17.15 27.05 -14.26
C ALA A 5 -16.52 27.94 -13.18
N LEU A 6 -16.01 29.11 -13.55
CA LEU A 6 -15.34 30.04 -12.62
C LEU A 6 -16.27 30.67 -11.57
N ASN A 7 -17.57 30.44 -11.61
CA ASN A 7 -18.50 31.02 -10.64
C ASN A 7 -18.36 30.46 -9.21
N LYS A 8 -17.55 29.43 -8.99
CA LYS A 8 -17.39 28.78 -7.69
C LYS A 8 -15.93 28.65 -7.21
N VAL A 9 -14.97 29.18 -7.98
CA VAL A 9 -13.56 29.19 -7.56
C VAL A 9 -13.19 30.57 -7.04
N ARG A 10 -13.09 30.72 -5.72
CA ARG A 10 -12.49 31.91 -5.11
C ARG A 10 -11.01 31.63 -4.91
N TYR A 11 -10.16 32.21 -5.72
CA TYR A 11 -8.72 32.08 -5.58
C TYR A 11 -8.03 33.43 -5.67
N SER A 12 -6.97 33.60 -4.91
CA SER A 12 -5.87 34.49 -5.29
C SER A 12 -4.70 33.59 -5.65
N SER A 13 -4.37 33.49 -6.92
CA SER A 13 -3.23 32.76 -7.40
C SER A 13 -2.35 33.69 -8.20
N GLN A 14 -1.05 33.53 -8.08
CA GLN A 14 -0.07 34.24 -8.86
C GLN A 14 0.79 33.20 -9.59
N LEU A 15 0.83 33.30 -10.92
CA LEU A 15 1.75 32.49 -11.72
C LEU A 15 3.16 33.07 -11.57
N GLN A 16 4.10 32.27 -11.06
CA GLN A 16 5.52 32.60 -11.06
C GLN A 16 6.28 31.54 -11.87
N GLY A 17 6.70 31.91 -13.06
CA GLY A 17 7.41 31.02 -13.96
C GLY A 17 6.51 30.05 -14.75
N ALA A 18 7.10 29.29 -15.67
CA ALA A 18 6.36 28.50 -16.65
C ALA A 18 5.56 27.31 -16.06
N ASN A 19 5.85 26.87 -14.83
CA ASN A 19 5.28 25.66 -14.23
C ASN A 19 4.99 25.76 -12.73
N GLN A 20 4.84 26.97 -12.18
CA GLN A 20 4.55 27.18 -10.75
C GLN A 20 3.25 27.94 -10.57
N MET A 21 2.38 27.45 -9.69
CA MET A 21 1.17 28.10 -9.26
C MET A 21 1.18 28.25 -7.73
N PHE A 22 1.01 29.48 -7.24
CA PHE A 22 0.84 29.74 -5.81
C PHE A 22 -0.66 29.81 -5.49
N CYS A 23 -1.10 28.99 -4.55
CA CYS A 23 -2.47 28.97 -4.06
C CYS A 23 -2.53 29.56 -2.65
N LEU A 24 -3.19 30.69 -2.49
CA LEU A 24 -3.30 31.41 -1.20
C LEU A 24 -4.54 31.04 -0.41
N GLN A 25 -5.45 30.24 -0.97
CA GLN A 25 -6.73 29.87 -0.37
C GLN A 25 -7.09 28.42 -0.68
N ALA A 26 -8.06 27.89 0.06
CA ALA A 26 -8.67 26.62 -0.28
C ALA A 26 -9.42 26.71 -1.62
N ILE A 27 -9.23 25.72 -2.47
CA ILE A 27 -9.89 25.62 -3.78
C ILE A 27 -10.66 24.30 -3.82
N GLN A 28 -11.92 24.36 -4.19
CA GLN A 28 -12.69 23.18 -4.55
C GLN A 28 -12.88 23.12 -6.08
N PHE A 29 -12.57 21.99 -6.67
CA PHE A 29 -12.80 21.68 -8.08
C PHE A 29 -14.03 20.79 -8.19
N GLY A 30 -15.06 21.30 -8.88
CA GLY A 30 -16.35 20.64 -9.01
C GLY A 30 -17.29 20.86 -7.83
N ASP A 31 -18.56 20.52 -8.02
CA ASP A 31 -19.63 20.61 -7.03
C ASP A 31 -20.47 19.32 -6.94
N GLY A 32 -20.00 18.25 -7.60
CA GLY A 32 -20.74 16.98 -7.73
C GLY A 32 -21.90 17.07 -8.73
N GLY A 33 -22.04 18.21 -9.45
CA GLY A 33 -23.10 18.45 -10.39
C GLY A 33 -22.88 17.84 -11.79
N THR A 34 -23.73 18.23 -12.74
CA THR A 34 -23.77 17.68 -14.10
C THR A 34 -23.03 18.52 -15.15
N SER A 35 -22.51 19.67 -14.77
CA SER A 35 -21.74 20.53 -15.69
C SER A 35 -20.30 20.02 -15.76
N PRO A 36 -19.83 19.53 -16.91
CA PRO A 36 -18.50 18.93 -17.00
C PRO A 36 -17.40 19.95 -16.68
N ILE A 37 -16.49 19.55 -15.79
CA ILE A 37 -15.25 20.25 -15.54
C ILE A 37 -14.08 19.43 -16.07
N TYR A 38 -13.05 20.13 -16.52
CA TYR A 38 -11.78 19.53 -16.92
C TYR A 38 -10.65 20.27 -16.22
N LEU A 39 -10.04 19.60 -15.24
CA LEU A 39 -8.84 20.08 -14.58
C LEU A 39 -7.66 19.25 -15.02
N LYS A 40 -6.68 19.89 -15.65
CA LYS A 40 -5.43 19.25 -16.02
C LYS A 40 -4.24 20.09 -15.56
N VAL A 41 -3.31 19.43 -14.86
CA VAL A 41 -1.99 19.95 -14.52
C VAL A 41 -0.95 18.99 -15.08
N ASN A 42 -0.21 19.43 -16.09
CA ASN A 42 0.78 18.60 -16.79
C ASN A 42 2.11 18.58 -16.05
N GLY A 43 2.20 17.86 -14.96
CA GLY A 43 3.39 17.84 -14.12
C GLY A 43 3.67 19.21 -13.49
N GLY A 44 4.91 19.43 -13.05
CA GLY A 44 5.31 20.66 -12.40
C GLY A 44 4.98 20.70 -10.91
N ALA A 45 5.04 21.88 -10.31
CA ALA A 45 4.85 22.08 -8.89
C ALA A 45 3.68 23.03 -8.61
N VAL A 46 2.86 22.63 -7.62
CA VAL A 46 1.85 23.50 -6.99
C VAL A 46 2.34 23.81 -5.58
N GLU A 47 2.65 25.05 -5.30
CA GLU A 47 3.13 25.48 -4.01
C GLU A 47 2.06 26.26 -3.26
N PHE A 48 1.82 25.88 -2.01
CA PHE A 48 0.96 26.63 -1.09
C PHE A 48 1.86 27.50 -0.20
N PRO A 49 1.97 28.80 -0.47
CA PRO A 49 2.84 29.67 0.31
C PRO A 49 2.35 29.71 1.76
N GLY A 50 3.28 29.44 2.66
CA GLY A 50 3.02 29.47 4.08
C GLY A 50 2.54 30.83 4.54
N ARG A 51 1.40 30.87 5.21
CA ARG A 51 1.05 32.04 6.00
C ARG A 51 1.98 32.12 7.22
N LYS A 52 2.89 33.06 7.22
CA LYS A 52 3.52 33.53 8.46
C LYS A 52 2.43 34.18 9.31
N ASN A 53 1.62 33.40 9.99
CA ASN A 53 0.97 33.83 11.23
C ASN A 53 0.08 32.71 11.83
N THR A 54 0.48 32.26 12.84
CA THR A 54 0.18 31.79 14.19
C THR A 54 -1.25 31.77 14.72
N ALA A 55 -2.25 32.11 13.99
CA ALA A 55 -3.62 31.90 14.44
C ALA A 55 -4.36 31.11 13.38
N LYS A 56 -4.62 29.83 13.65
CA LYS A 56 -5.70 29.09 12.99
C LYS A 56 -6.98 29.91 13.14
N LYS A 57 -7.21 30.86 12.25
CA LYS A 57 -8.53 31.45 12.13
C LYS A 57 -9.38 30.51 11.30
N THR A 58 -10.07 29.64 11.99
CA THR A 58 -11.21 28.92 11.49
C THR A 58 -12.26 29.91 11.02
N VAL A 59 -12.33 30.16 9.72
CA VAL A 59 -13.47 30.83 9.12
C VAL A 59 -14.25 29.77 8.38
N ASN A 60 -15.29 29.20 8.98
CA ASN A 60 -16.20 28.28 8.33
C ASN A 60 -16.95 28.97 7.20
N TYR A 61 -16.61 28.66 5.97
CA TYR A 61 -17.48 28.93 4.83
C TYR A 61 -18.12 27.59 4.42
N ASN A 62 -19.38 27.42 4.74
CA ASN A 62 -20.22 26.28 4.36
C ASN A 62 -19.64 24.89 4.70
N GLY A 63 -19.08 24.73 5.89
CA GLY A 63 -18.59 23.42 6.35
C GLY A 63 -17.25 22.96 5.72
N LEU A 64 -16.61 23.81 4.92
CA LEU A 64 -15.26 23.58 4.43
C LEU A 64 -14.27 24.08 5.48
N ASP A 65 -13.41 23.19 5.94
CA ASP A 65 -12.30 23.51 6.81
C ASP A 65 -11.36 24.53 6.12
N ASN A 66 -10.93 25.57 6.87
CA ASN A 66 -10.25 26.74 6.31
C ASN A 66 -8.75 26.56 6.11
N SER A 67 -8.27 25.35 6.05
CA SER A 67 -6.90 25.11 5.64
C SER A 67 -6.71 25.44 4.17
N ILE A 68 -5.56 25.99 3.80
CA ILE A 68 -5.16 26.14 2.40
C ILE A 68 -5.10 24.76 1.78
N GLY A 69 -5.53 24.58 0.53
CA GLY A 69 -5.39 23.31 -0.15
C GLY A 69 -6.43 23.08 -1.25
N TRP A 70 -6.43 21.88 -1.77
CA TRP A 70 -7.32 21.47 -2.85
C TRP A 70 -8.29 20.39 -2.41
N THR A 71 -9.55 20.58 -2.79
CA THR A 71 -10.62 19.58 -2.64
C THR A 71 -11.19 19.28 -4.01
N PHE A 72 -11.26 17.99 -4.38
CA PHE A 72 -11.81 17.50 -5.64
C PHE A 72 -13.20 16.94 -5.43
N ASN A 73 -14.18 17.55 -6.07
CA ASN A 73 -15.59 17.10 -6.04
C ASN A 73 -16.17 17.03 -7.45
N PRO A 74 -15.57 16.22 -8.34
CA PRO A 74 -16.08 16.10 -9.70
C PRO A 74 -17.41 15.36 -9.74
N GLY A 75 -18.26 15.80 -10.69
CA GLY A 75 -19.47 15.10 -11.09
C GLY A 75 -19.22 14.00 -12.11
N ALA A 76 -20.29 13.34 -12.56
CA ALA A 76 -20.19 12.35 -13.61
C ALA A 76 -19.72 12.98 -14.94
N GLY A 77 -18.70 12.37 -15.56
CA GLY A 77 -18.11 12.85 -16.82
C GLY A 77 -17.04 13.95 -16.66
N ASP A 78 -16.77 14.41 -15.43
CA ASP A 78 -15.67 15.31 -15.16
C ASP A 78 -14.32 14.62 -15.30
N THR A 79 -13.26 15.39 -15.52
CA THR A 79 -11.89 14.89 -15.59
C THR A 79 -10.99 15.67 -14.64
N ILE A 80 -10.29 14.95 -13.77
CA ILE A 80 -9.22 15.45 -12.89
C ILE A 80 -7.92 14.72 -13.26
N ASP A 81 -7.03 15.41 -13.95
CA ASP A 81 -5.74 14.85 -14.40
C ASP A 81 -4.59 15.66 -13.77
N LEU A 82 -3.92 15.07 -12.80
CA LEU A 82 -2.81 15.67 -12.04
C LEU A 82 -1.51 14.86 -12.18
N ALA A 83 -1.42 13.97 -13.16
CA ALA A 83 -0.30 13.05 -13.29
C ALA A 83 1.06 13.76 -13.20
N GLY A 84 1.94 13.24 -12.34
CA GLY A 84 3.29 13.76 -12.13
C GLY A 84 3.37 15.13 -11.45
N THR A 85 2.26 15.65 -10.90
CA THR A 85 2.25 16.96 -10.23
C THR A 85 2.75 16.83 -8.78
N ALA A 86 3.64 17.71 -8.37
CA ALA A 86 4.10 17.83 -6.99
C ALA A 86 3.36 18.95 -6.27
N PHE A 87 2.84 18.65 -5.08
CA PHE A 87 2.22 19.61 -4.17
C PHE A 87 3.11 19.78 -2.94
N SER A 88 3.39 21.02 -2.57
CA SER A 88 4.21 21.31 -1.41
C SER A 88 3.77 22.59 -0.71
N SER A 89 4.15 22.73 0.56
CA SER A 89 3.98 23.97 1.32
C SER A 89 5.00 24.03 2.45
N ALA A 90 5.38 25.23 2.85
CA ALA A 90 6.09 25.49 4.09
C ALA A 90 5.20 25.38 5.34
N ASN A 91 3.90 25.25 5.17
CA ASN A 91 2.91 25.01 6.24
C ASN A 91 1.92 23.95 5.77
N GLU A 92 1.17 23.40 6.74
CA GLU A 92 0.16 22.40 6.47
C GLU A 92 -0.88 22.90 5.44
N TYR A 93 -1.20 22.05 4.46
CA TYR A 93 -2.29 22.23 3.50
C TYR A 93 -3.13 20.96 3.45
N HIS A 94 -4.36 21.05 2.94
CA HIS A 94 -5.18 19.85 2.70
C HIS A 94 -5.17 19.44 1.23
N TRP A 95 -5.26 18.13 1.00
CA TRP A 95 -5.49 17.52 -0.30
C TRP A 95 -6.56 16.44 -0.17
N ARG A 96 -7.76 16.69 -0.74
CA ARG A 96 -8.92 15.86 -0.41
C ARG A 96 -9.75 15.51 -1.63
N VAL A 97 -10.19 14.24 -1.71
CA VAL A 97 -11.34 13.85 -2.54
C VAL A 97 -12.60 13.97 -1.70
N HIS A 98 -13.58 14.73 -2.20
CA HIS A 98 -14.81 15.04 -1.46
C HIS A 98 -15.73 13.80 -1.36
N ALA A 99 -16.54 13.72 -0.30
CA ALA A 99 -17.46 12.60 -0.08
C ALA A 99 -18.53 12.44 -1.19
N SER A 100 -18.85 13.53 -1.89
CA SER A 100 -19.82 13.54 -3.00
C SER A 100 -19.16 13.45 -4.39
N ALA A 101 -17.83 13.20 -4.45
CA ALA A 101 -17.14 13.02 -5.71
C ALA A 101 -17.66 11.77 -6.45
N SER A 102 -17.87 11.89 -7.74
CA SER A 102 -18.48 10.83 -8.55
C SER A 102 -17.46 9.74 -8.92
N ALA A 103 -17.81 8.47 -8.73
CA ALA A 103 -17.04 7.35 -9.26
C ALA A 103 -17.06 7.28 -10.82
N SER A 104 -17.96 7.99 -11.47
CA SER A 104 -18.04 8.09 -12.94
C SER A 104 -17.19 9.24 -13.51
N ALA A 105 -16.48 9.99 -12.68
CA ALA A 105 -15.48 10.95 -13.13
C ALA A 105 -14.19 10.24 -13.55
N VAL A 106 -13.40 10.88 -14.40
CA VAL A 106 -12.08 10.38 -14.79
C VAL A 106 -11.02 10.98 -13.86
N TYR A 107 -10.26 10.13 -13.20
CA TYR A 107 -9.18 10.53 -12.30
C TYR A 107 -7.84 10.01 -12.82
N ASN A 108 -6.83 10.87 -12.78
CA ASN A 108 -5.45 10.47 -13.02
C ASN A 108 -4.53 11.15 -12.01
N PHE A 109 -4.19 10.40 -10.97
CA PHE A 109 -3.29 10.82 -9.90
C PHE A 109 -1.93 10.10 -9.93
N THR A 110 -1.64 9.39 -11.01
CA THR A 110 -0.39 8.64 -11.17
C THR A 110 0.84 9.53 -10.98
N GLY A 111 1.74 9.15 -10.07
CA GLY A 111 2.97 9.89 -9.83
C GLY A 111 2.79 11.24 -9.16
N VAL A 112 1.63 11.54 -8.60
CA VAL A 112 1.42 12.74 -7.77
C VAL A 112 2.28 12.64 -6.51
N ALA A 113 2.95 13.73 -6.17
CA ALA A 113 3.74 13.86 -4.94
C ALA A 113 3.08 14.88 -4.00
N LEU A 114 2.82 14.46 -2.76
CA LEU A 114 2.35 15.34 -1.69
C LEU A 114 3.46 15.49 -0.65
N ILE A 115 3.86 16.74 -0.37
CA ILE A 115 4.97 17.05 0.54
C ILE A 115 4.46 18.03 1.60
N GLY A 116 4.48 17.63 2.88
CA GLY A 116 4.05 18.48 4.00
C GLY A 116 2.54 18.73 4.05
N ALA A 117 1.71 17.87 3.46
CA ALA A 117 0.27 17.97 3.58
C ALA A 117 -0.17 17.65 5.03
N GLY A 118 -0.94 18.54 5.66
CA GLY A 118 -1.41 18.31 7.05
C GLY A 118 -2.60 17.37 7.12
N ASP A 119 -3.41 17.28 6.06
CA ASP A 119 -4.59 16.43 5.98
C ASP A 119 -4.82 15.96 4.54
N VAL A 120 -4.80 14.64 4.34
CA VAL A 120 -5.04 13.99 3.06
C VAL A 120 -6.23 13.05 3.20
N VAL A 121 -7.25 13.25 2.38
CA VAL A 121 -8.45 12.41 2.37
C VAL A 121 -8.59 11.72 1.03
N LEU A 122 -8.38 10.41 1.01
CA LEU A 122 -8.60 9.54 -0.13
C LEU A 122 -10.05 9.03 -0.11
N ARG A 123 -10.52 8.43 -1.19
CA ARG A 123 -11.87 7.89 -1.29
C ARG A 123 -11.91 6.69 -2.24
N ASP A 124 -12.85 5.79 -2.02
CA ASP A 124 -13.13 4.58 -2.80
C ASP A 124 -13.60 4.85 -4.25
N VAL A 125 -13.88 6.10 -4.58
CA VAL A 125 -14.29 6.50 -5.94
C VAL A 125 -13.15 6.50 -6.95
N VAL A 126 -11.90 6.39 -6.49
CA VAL A 126 -10.70 6.37 -7.32
C VAL A 126 -9.63 5.44 -6.76
N ALA A 127 -8.91 4.77 -7.65
CA ALA A 127 -7.69 4.03 -7.31
C ALA A 127 -6.48 4.98 -7.33
N PHE A 128 -5.67 4.94 -6.27
CA PHE A 128 -4.45 5.74 -6.12
C PHE A 128 -3.23 4.86 -6.42
N SER A 129 -2.52 5.18 -7.48
CA SER A 129 -1.38 4.39 -7.92
C SER A 129 -0.12 5.23 -8.09
N GLY A 130 1.00 4.71 -7.55
CA GLY A 130 2.33 5.31 -7.73
C GLY A 130 2.49 6.71 -7.15
N MET A 131 1.64 7.12 -6.21
CA MET A 131 1.76 8.39 -5.50
C MET A 131 2.88 8.35 -4.46
N SER A 132 3.38 9.52 -4.09
CA SER A 132 4.30 9.67 -2.96
C SER A 132 3.79 10.68 -1.94
N PHE A 133 3.91 10.31 -0.68
CA PHE A 133 3.54 11.11 0.49
C PHE A 133 4.79 11.30 1.34
N THR A 134 5.19 12.54 1.57
CA THR A 134 6.41 12.85 2.32
C THR A 134 6.09 13.88 3.38
N ASP A 135 6.40 13.56 4.65
CA ASP A 135 6.17 14.45 5.80
C ASP A 135 4.72 14.95 5.85
N CYS A 136 3.78 14.08 5.47
CA CYS A 136 2.35 14.37 5.56
C CYS A 136 1.84 14.06 6.97
N GLY A 137 0.82 14.83 7.37
CA GLY A 137 0.05 14.52 8.56
C GLY A 137 -0.80 13.26 8.37
N LEU A 138 -2.04 13.27 8.86
CA LEU A 138 -2.91 12.10 8.75
C LEU A 138 -3.41 11.92 7.30
N ILE A 139 -3.19 10.73 6.76
CA ILE A 139 -3.77 10.30 5.48
C ILE A 139 -4.92 9.35 5.79
N THR A 140 -6.14 9.68 5.36
CA THR A 140 -7.34 8.86 5.59
C THR A 140 -7.72 8.11 4.32
N GLN A 141 -7.81 6.77 4.40
CA GLN A 141 -8.07 5.89 3.27
C GLN A 141 -9.52 5.96 2.76
N ASN A 142 -10.52 5.81 3.64
CA ASN A 142 -11.95 5.72 3.30
C ASN A 142 -12.25 4.73 2.16
N GLY A 143 -11.81 3.49 2.30
CA GLY A 143 -12.03 2.42 1.33
C GLY A 143 -11.23 2.55 0.02
N ALA A 144 -10.37 3.55 -0.12
CA ALA A 144 -9.61 3.77 -1.34
C ALA A 144 -8.64 2.63 -1.64
N ALA A 145 -8.58 2.17 -2.90
CA ALA A 145 -7.53 1.28 -3.37
C ALA A 145 -6.22 2.06 -3.53
N ILE A 146 -5.15 1.58 -2.88
CA ILE A 146 -3.83 2.22 -2.85
C ILE A 146 -2.80 1.20 -3.32
N ASP A 147 -2.16 1.45 -4.46
CA ASP A 147 -1.22 0.52 -5.06
C ASP A 147 0.09 1.18 -5.47
N GLY A 148 1.23 0.56 -5.12
CA GLY A 148 2.56 1.03 -5.51
C GLY A 148 2.92 2.42 -4.97
N CYS A 149 2.28 2.88 -3.91
CA CYS A 149 2.51 4.20 -3.33
C CYS A 149 3.68 4.19 -2.31
N LYS A 150 4.27 5.38 -2.10
CA LYS A 150 5.38 5.56 -1.15
C LYS A 150 4.97 6.51 -0.04
N PHE A 151 5.14 6.06 1.19
CA PHE A 151 4.85 6.83 2.40
C PHE A 151 6.16 7.05 3.17
N THR A 152 6.63 8.27 3.25
CA THR A 152 7.82 8.64 4.01
C THR A 152 7.39 9.58 5.12
N MET A 153 7.56 9.19 6.38
CA MET A 153 7.11 9.97 7.55
C MET A 153 5.62 10.40 7.45
N SER A 154 4.77 9.52 6.92
CA SER A 154 3.39 9.84 6.55
C SER A 154 2.46 8.70 6.97
N PRO A 155 1.75 8.81 8.11
CA PRO A 155 0.89 7.74 8.62
C PRO A 155 -0.41 7.63 7.82
N LEU A 156 -0.87 6.40 7.62
CA LEU A 156 -2.12 6.07 6.96
C LEU A 156 -3.15 5.55 7.97
N MET A 157 -4.28 6.23 8.10
CA MET A 157 -5.47 5.69 8.78
C MET A 157 -6.25 4.84 7.79
N CYS A 158 -6.32 3.54 8.06
CA CYS A 158 -6.73 2.50 7.13
C CYS A 158 -7.96 1.76 7.65
N ASP A 159 -9.04 1.81 6.91
CA ASP A 159 -10.28 1.09 7.18
C ASP A 159 -10.39 -0.23 6.37
N ASP A 160 -9.62 -0.36 5.28
CA ASP A 160 -9.50 -1.59 4.49
C ASP A 160 -8.04 -1.91 4.16
N PRO A 161 -7.33 -2.65 5.01
CA PRO A 161 -5.96 -3.09 4.73
C PRO A 161 -5.78 -3.92 3.46
N ALA A 162 -6.82 -4.62 2.99
CA ALA A 162 -6.73 -5.43 1.77
C ALA A 162 -6.63 -4.58 0.49
N ALA A 163 -7.10 -3.34 0.56
CA ALA A 163 -7.01 -2.37 -0.53
C ALA A 163 -5.66 -1.64 -0.59
N VAL A 164 -4.69 -1.98 0.29
CA VAL A 164 -3.34 -1.39 0.31
C VAL A 164 -2.33 -2.43 -0.14
N SER A 165 -1.75 -2.23 -1.33
CA SER A 165 -0.84 -3.21 -1.95
C SER A 165 0.41 -2.56 -2.55
N ASN A 166 1.49 -3.33 -2.62
CA ASN A 166 2.76 -2.94 -3.26
C ASN A 166 3.33 -1.61 -2.74
N CYS A 167 2.97 -1.19 -1.54
CA CYS A 167 3.35 0.09 -0.97
C CYS A 167 4.62 -0.01 -0.13
N SER A 168 5.37 1.09 -0.06
CA SER A 168 6.52 1.20 0.82
C SER A 168 6.30 2.28 1.87
N PHE A 169 6.59 1.92 3.13
CA PHE A 169 6.46 2.79 4.28
C PHE A 169 7.83 2.97 4.94
N THR A 170 8.24 4.22 5.11
CA THR A 170 9.50 4.57 5.77
C THR A 170 9.20 5.43 6.99
N ALA A 171 9.70 5.00 8.15
CA ALA A 171 9.46 5.66 9.41
C ALA A 171 10.04 7.07 9.46
N GLY A 172 9.36 7.93 10.20
CA GLY A 172 9.88 9.20 10.68
C GLY A 172 10.52 9.05 12.07
N LEU A 173 10.59 10.17 12.77
CA LEU A 173 11.09 10.17 14.15
C LEU A 173 10.09 9.58 15.15
N PHE A 174 8.81 9.51 14.79
CA PHE A 174 7.72 9.05 15.68
C PHE A 174 6.57 8.45 14.89
N GLY A 175 5.90 7.47 15.50
CA GLY A 175 4.61 6.97 15.05
C GLY A 175 4.68 5.69 14.20
N TYR A 176 3.53 5.25 13.75
CA TYR A 176 3.28 4.04 12.99
C TYR A 176 3.17 4.35 11.48
N ALA A 177 3.23 3.31 10.64
CA ALA A 177 2.96 3.40 9.22
C ALA A 177 1.44 3.42 8.95
N ILE A 178 0.75 2.44 9.54
CA ILE A 178 -0.67 2.21 9.29
C ILE A 178 -1.41 2.07 10.63
N GLU A 179 -2.47 2.84 10.79
CA GLU A 179 -3.47 2.64 11.83
C GLU A 179 -4.67 1.90 11.26
N ILE A 180 -4.91 0.67 11.72
CA ILE A 180 -6.08 -0.10 11.30
C ILE A 180 -7.24 0.23 12.21
N THR A 181 -8.34 0.71 11.60
CA THR A 181 -9.53 1.18 12.33
C THR A 181 -10.70 0.20 12.31
N THR A 182 -10.65 -0.82 11.46
CA THR A 182 -11.72 -1.81 11.30
C THR A 182 -11.20 -3.21 11.62
N PRO A 183 -11.87 -4.01 12.48
CA PRO A 183 -11.48 -5.38 12.74
C PRO A 183 -11.83 -6.28 11.54
N GLY A 184 -11.04 -7.34 11.31
CA GLY A 184 -11.30 -8.28 10.23
C GLY A 184 -10.10 -9.13 9.85
N THR A 185 -10.27 -9.91 8.79
CA THR A 185 -9.21 -10.71 8.17
C THR A 185 -8.90 -10.14 6.78
N TYR A 186 -7.66 -9.79 6.55
CA TYR A 186 -7.24 -9.08 5.36
C TYR A 186 -6.08 -9.80 4.66
N THR A 187 -6.09 -9.83 3.34
CA THR A 187 -4.91 -10.14 2.53
C THR A 187 -4.08 -8.86 2.39
N PHE A 188 -2.86 -8.89 2.91
CA PHE A 188 -1.97 -7.74 2.95
C PHE A 188 -0.79 -7.97 2.01
N ASN A 189 -0.90 -7.43 0.79
CA ASN A 189 -0.06 -7.85 -0.33
C ASN A 189 1.13 -6.94 -0.58
N ALA A 190 2.34 -7.52 -0.57
CA ALA A 190 3.59 -6.92 -1.05
C ALA A 190 3.92 -5.53 -0.48
N ASN A 191 3.54 -5.25 0.77
CA ASN A 191 3.87 -4.01 1.45
C ASN A 191 5.23 -4.13 2.16
N ALA A 192 6.03 -3.06 2.14
CA ALA A 192 7.35 -3.02 2.76
C ALA A 192 7.43 -1.94 3.85
N PHE A 193 8.15 -2.24 4.93
CA PHE A 193 8.27 -1.37 6.10
C PHE A 193 9.74 -1.18 6.50
N ALA A 194 10.19 0.07 6.65
CA ALA A 194 11.56 0.38 7.01
C ALA A 194 11.64 1.39 8.17
N GLY A 195 12.47 1.09 9.17
CA GLY A 195 12.81 2.01 10.25
C GLY A 195 11.80 2.08 11.40
N TYR A 196 10.81 1.21 11.46
CA TYR A 196 9.82 1.12 12.54
C TYR A 196 10.39 0.35 13.75
N GLY A 197 9.82 0.61 14.93
CA GLY A 197 10.21 -0.02 16.18
C GLY A 197 9.72 -1.48 16.33
N ALA A 198 10.04 -2.08 17.48
CA ALA A 198 9.67 -3.45 17.80
C ALA A 198 8.18 -3.61 18.11
N ASP A 199 7.71 -4.85 18.20
CA ASP A 199 6.35 -5.18 18.63
C ASP A 199 6.03 -4.57 20.00
N GLY A 200 4.82 -4.02 20.11
CA GLY A 200 4.31 -3.39 21.33
C GLY A 200 4.82 -1.96 21.58
N THR A 201 5.77 -1.46 20.80
CA THR A 201 6.25 -0.08 20.95
C THR A 201 5.35 0.94 20.27
N THR A 202 5.45 2.20 20.62
CA THR A 202 4.61 3.28 20.06
C THR A 202 4.90 3.54 18.58
N ASP A 203 6.07 3.14 18.12
CA ASP A 203 6.59 3.28 16.75
C ASP A 203 6.59 1.96 15.96
N ALA A 204 5.86 0.93 16.43
CA ALA A 204 5.61 -0.27 15.63
C ALA A 204 4.91 0.08 14.30
N ALA A 205 5.23 -0.66 13.23
CA ALA A 205 4.75 -0.36 11.88
C ALA A 205 3.21 -0.32 11.77
N ILE A 206 2.53 -1.26 12.42
CA ILE A 206 1.07 -1.34 12.45
C ILE A 206 0.55 -0.98 13.83
N TYR A 207 -0.39 -0.06 13.88
CA TYR A 207 -1.20 0.20 15.05
C TYR A 207 -2.63 -0.33 14.83
N ASN A 208 -2.97 -1.44 15.48
CA ASN A 208 -4.35 -1.92 15.47
C ASN A 208 -5.17 -1.15 16.51
N ASN A 209 -5.93 -0.17 16.06
CA ASN A 209 -6.84 0.65 16.86
C ASN A 209 -8.31 0.33 16.57
N SER A 210 -8.59 -0.85 15.99
CA SER A 210 -9.95 -1.27 15.61
C SER A 210 -10.84 -1.64 16.80
N GLY A 211 -10.25 -1.82 18.00
CA GLY A 211 -10.96 -2.33 19.16
C GLY A 211 -11.33 -3.82 19.08
N GLY A 212 -10.87 -4.56 18.08
CA GLY A 212 -11.20 -5.95 17.84
C GLY A 212 -10.03 -6.76 17.26
N ALA A 213 -10.35 -7.98 16.82
CA ALA A 213 -9.37 -8.88 16.21
C ALA A 213 -9.09 -8.51 14.76
N VAL A 214 -7.80 -8.36 14.42
CA VAL A 214 -7.30 -8.19 13.06
C VAL A 214 -6.39 -9.37 12.72
N THR A 215 -6.61 -9.98 11.56
CA THR A 215 -5.70 -10.98 10.98
C THR A 215 -5.15 -10.44 9.67
N LEU A 216 -3.83 -10.34 9.55
CA LEU A 216 -3.14 -9.96 8.33
C LEU A 216 -2.49 -11.18 7.70
N ASN A 217 -2.98 -11.59 6.54
CA ASN A 217 -2.36 -12.63 5.71
C ASN A 217 -1.37 -11.95 4.76
N ILE A 218 -0.08 -12.02 5.05
CA ILE A 218 0.97 -11.43 4.24
C ILE A 218 1.17 -12.27 2.99
N THR A 219 1.16 -11.62 1.84
CA THR A 219 1.32 -12.26 0.52
C THR A 219 2.25 -11.44 -0.38
N GLY A 220 2.58 -11.96 -1.56
CA GLY A 220 3.35 -11.25 -2.58
C GLY A 220 4.77 -10.85 -2.16
N GLY A 221 5.36 -11.55 -1.17
CA GLY A 221 6.69 -11.22 -0.67
C GLY A 221 6.74 -9.96 0.20
N GLY A 222 5.62 -9.53 0.76
CA GLY A 222 5.57 -8.39 1.69
C GLY A 222 6.33 -8.66 2.99
N ASP A 223 6.79 -7.59 3.64
CA ASP A 223 7.43 -7.67 4.95
C ASP A 223 6.44 -8.10 6.04
N THR A 224 6.96 -8.79 7.05
CA THR A 224 6.22 -9.01 8.29
C THR A 224 6.30 -7.74 9.15
N PRO A 225 5.22 -6.95 9.27
CA PRO A 225 5.28 -5.71 10.03
C PRO A 225 5.33 -5.98 11.54
N THR A 226 5.95 -5.09 12.29
CA THR A 226 5.81 -5.04 13.75
C THR A 226 4.46 -4.45 14.11
N VAL A 227 3.89 -4.87 15.27
CA VAL A 227 2.51 -4.55 15.64
C VAL A 227 2.41 -4.00 17.04
N ARG A 228 1.56 -2.98 17.20
CA ARG A 228 1.04 -2.52 18.48
C ARG A 228 -0.49 -2.60 18.48
N ASN A 229 -1.07 -3.11 19.54
CA ASN A 229 -2.51 -3.20 19.72
C ASN A 229 -3.02 -2.09 20.65
N GLY A 230 -4.12 -1.46 20.26
CA GLY A 230 -4.91 -0.56 21.10
C GLY A 230 -5.79 -1.30 22.09
N ALA A 231 -6.61 -0.57 22.84
CA ALA A 231 -7.48 -1.14 23.85
C ALA A 231 -8.49 -2.11 23.21
N GLY A 232 -8.56 -3.35 23.72
CA GLY A 232 -9.46 -4.39 23.23
C GLY A 232 -9.09 -4.99 21.88
N ALA A 233 -7.98 -4.57 21.27
CA ALA A 233 -7.54 -5.06 19.98
C ALA A 233 -6.54 -6.23 20.13
N THR A 234 -6.56 -7.13 19.15
CA THR A 234 -5.58 -8.21 18.99
C THR A 234 -5.19 -8.33 17.52
N THR A 235 -3.92 -8.63 17.25
CA THR A 235 -3.47 -8.82 15.87
C THR A 235 -2.79 -10.17 15.70
N THR A 236 -3.16 -10.88 14.65
CA THR A 236 -2.49 -12.11 14.20
C THR A 236 -1.86 -11.82 12.83
N ILE A 237 -0.59 -12.15 12.67
CA ILE A 237 0.08 -12.08 11.38
C ILE A 237 0.35 -13.48 10.87
N ASN A 238 -0.18 -13.78 9.68
CA ASN A 238 0.11 -14.98 8.93
C ASN A 238 1.01 -14.57 7.75
N ASN A 239 2.28 -14.88 7.85
CA ASN A 239 3.20 -14.70 6.73
C ASN A 239 3.41 -16.07 6.06
N SER A 240 2.80 -16.25 4.89
CA SER A 240 2.96 -17.47 4.09
C SER A 240 3.89 -17.15 2.92
N VAL A 241 5.09 -17.70 2.97
CA VAL A 241 6.06 -17.68 1.86
C VAL A 241 5.91 -18.95 1.06
N THR A 242 6.01 -18.86 -0.26
CA THR A 242 5.94 -20.02 -1.16
C THR A 242 7.30 -20.34 -1.76
N LEU A 243 7.78 -21.57 -1.51
CA LEU A 243 8.89 -22.16 -2.24
C LEU A 243 8.35 -23.04 -3.36
N THR A 244 8.52 -22.64 -4.61
CA THR A 244 8.11 -23.45 -5.76
C THR A 244 9.24 -24.41 -6.15
N LEU A 245 9.05 -25.70 -5.97
CA LEU A 245 9.91 -26.72 -6.55
C LEU A 245 9.54 -26.85 -8.04
N SER A 246 10.47 -26.58 -8.94
CA SER A 246 10.24 -26.58 -10.40
C SER A 246 11.10 -27.62 -11.12
N GLY A 247 10.68 -28.05 -12.30
CA GLY A 247 11.40 -29.07 -13.07
C GLY A 247 11.21 -30.51 -12.57
N LEU A 248 10.16 -30.76 -11.79
CA LEU A 248 9.78 -32.09 -11.31
C LEU A 248 9.32 -32.99 -12.47
N GLN A 249 9.50 -34.30 -12.31
CA GLN A 249 8.81 -35.28 -13.15
C GLN A 249 7.40 -35.53 -12.64
N THR A 250 6.43 -35.54 -13.53
CA THR A 250 5.03 -35.84 -13.17
C THR A 250 4.93 -37.19 -12.43
N GLY A 251 4.23 -37.18 -11.30
CA GLY A 251 4.09 -38.34 -10.41
C GLY A 251 5.29 -38.53 -9.48
N SER A 252 6.10 -37.48 -9.22
CA SER A 252 7.11 -37.50 -8.15
C SER A 252 6.50 -37.45 -6.79
N ASP A 253 7.03 -38.17 -5.84
CA ASP A 253 6.76 -38.04 -4.43
C ASP A 253 7.69 -36.97 -3.85
N ILE A 254 7.16 -36.10 -3.00
CA ILE A 254 7.90 -35.01 -2.38
C ILE A 254 7.76 -35.12 -0.88
N VAL A 255 8.86 -35.01 -0.16
CA VAL A 255 8.86 -34.90 1.30
C VAL A 255 9.74 -33.75 1.73
N ILE A 256 9.23 -32.92 2.62
CA ILE A 256 9.97 -31.79 3.20
C ILE A 256 9.99 -31.98 4.71
N LEU A 257 11.18 -32.02 5.29
CA LEU A 257 11.43 -32.27 6.71
C LEU A 257 12.14 -31.08 7.33
N ASP A 258 12.00 -30.90 8.64
CA ASP A 258 12.93 -30.05 9.40
C ASP A 258 14.35 -30.60 9.27
N ALA A 259 15.31 -29.74 8.94
CA ALA A 259 16.68 -30.15 8.65
C ALA A 259 17.30 -30.97 9.81
N GLY A 260 17.86 -32.12 9.46
CA GLY A 260 18.51 -33.05 10.42
C GLY A 260 17.55 -33.74 11.38
N THR A 261 16.23 -33.66 11.14
CA THR A 261 15.22 -34.35 11.95
C THR A 261 14.35 -35.30 11.10
N SER A 262 13.42 -36.00 11.74
CA SER A 262 12.36 -36.76 11.06
C SER A 262 10.99 -36.04 11.08
N THR A 263 10.95 -34.79 11.48
CA THR A 263 9.71 -34.04 11.54
C THR A 263 9.28 -33.63 10.13
N ILE A 264 8.17 -34.16 9.66
CA ILE A 264 7.61 -33.86 8.34
C ILE A 264 6.91 -32.53 8.40
N ARG A 265 7.27 -31.58 7.52
CA ARG A 265 6.54 -30.34 7.27
C ARG A 265 5.52 -30.50 6.15
N GLU A 266 5.87 -31.28 5.11
CA GLU A 266 5.01 -31.52 3.95
C GLU A 266 5.32 -32.85 3.33
N GLN A 267 4.29 -33.56 2.87
CA GLN A 267 4.42 -34.80 2.09
C GLN A 267 3.36 -34.80 1.00
N VAL A 268 3.79 -35.08 -0.23
CA VAL A 268 2.93 -35.18 -1.41
C VAL A 268 3.28 -36.43 -2.17
N ASP A 269 2.31 -37.29 -2.37
CA ASP A 269 2.44 -38.51 -3.15
C ASP A 269 1.98 -38.24 -4.58
N ALA A 270 2.76 -38.67 -5.56
CA ALA A 270 2.47 -38.59 -6.99
C ALA A 270 2.06 -37.22 -7.49
N ASN A 271 2.86 -36.15 -7.22
CA ASN A 271 2.59 -34.80 -7.70
C ASN A 271 2.23 -34.76 -9.18
N ALA A 272 1.02 -34.25 -9.50
CA ALA A 272 0.47 -34.31 -10.85
C ALA A 272 1.15 -33.36 -11.85
N GLY A 273 1.93 -32.38 -11.37
CA GLY A 273 2.56 -31.35 -12.19
C GLY A 273 4.08 -31.51 -12.31
N THR A 274 4.68 -30.59 -13.08
CA THR A 274 6.14 -30.42 -13.17
C THR A 274 6.67 -29.37 -12.19
N SER A 275 5.80 -28.85 -11.32
CA SER A 275 6.13 -27.95 -10.20
C SER A 275 5.27 -28.27 -8.99
N TYR A 276 5.75 -27.88 -7.82
CA TYR A 276 5.01 -27.98 -6.58
C TYR A 276 5.22 -26.73 -5.71
N PRO A 277 4.16 -25.99 -5.33
CA PRO A 277 4.24 -24.86 -4.43
C PRO A 277 4.18 -25.34 -2.97
N TYR A 278 5.25 -25.19 -2.23
CA TYR A 278 5.30 -25.40 -0.79
C TYR A 278 5.12 -24.08 -0.06
N SER A 279 4.02 -23.90 0.62
CA SER A 279 3.73 -22.70 1.41
C SER A 279 4.06 -22.91 2.88
N PHE A 280 4.77 -21.97 3.49
CA PHE A 280 5.18 -22.04 4.89
C PHE A 280 5.12 -20.65 5.54
N SER A 281 4.86 -20.62 6.85
CA SER A 281 4.87 -19.41 7.68
C SER A 281 6.09 -19.32 8.61
N THR A 282 6.76 -20.45 8.83
CA THR A 282 7.94 -20.53 9.70
C THR A 282 9.15 -20.87 8.86
N GLY A 283 10.12 -19.96 8.82
CA GLY A 283 11.39 -20.15 8.15
C GLY A 283 12.25 -21.28 8.78
N GLY A 284 13.52 -21.25 8.51
CA GLY A 284 14.50 -22.22 8.99
C GLY A 284 15.06 -23.10 7.89
N ALA A 285 15.83 -24.11 8.27
CA ALA A 285 16.41 -25.05 7.34
C ALA A 285 15.54 -26.30 7.19
N VAL A 286 15.45 -26.83 5.97
CA VAL A 286 14.69 -28.04 5.65
C VAL A 286 15.55 -29.05 4.84
N ASP A 287 15.17 -30.29 4.92
CA ASP A 287 15.62 -31.34 4.03
C ASP A 287 14.50 -31.66 3.04
N ILE A 288 14.77 -31.60 1.74
CA ILE A 288 13.81 -31.86 0.67
C ILE A 288 14.20 -33.16 -0.04
N GLY A 289 13.31 -34.14 -0.03
CA GLY A 289 13.40 -35.35 -0.78
C GLY A 289 12.44 -35.35 -1.97
N VAL A 290 12.94 -35.76 -3.16
CA VAL A 290 12.12 -35.93 -4.36
C VAL A 290 12.43 -37.32 -4.93
N LEU A 291 11.39 -38.15 -4.97
CA LEU A 291 11.47 -39.53 -5.41
C LEU A 291 10.55 -39.76 -6.61
N LYS A 292 11.03 -40.56 -7.55
CA LYS A 292 10.22 -40.97 -8.70
C LYS A 292 10.75 -42.32 -9.21
N ALA A 293 9.85 -43.27 -9.46
CA ALA A 293 10.21 -44.53 -10.08
C ALA A 293 10.87 -44.30 -11.44
N GLY A 294 12.02 -44.95 -11.67
CA GLY A 294 12.83 -44.77 -12.87
C GLY A 294 13.79 -43.56 -12.84
N TYR A 295 13.92 -42.90 -11.73
CA TYR A 295 14.81 -41.74 -11.52
C TYR A 295 15.64 -41.92 -10.26
N VAL A 296 16.85 -41.35 -10.27
CA VAL A 296 17.72 -41.34 -9.09
C VAL A 296 17.06 -40.45 -8.03
N PRO A 297 16.87 -40.94 -6.78
CA PRO A 297 16.36 -40.10 -5.69
C PRO A 297 17.20 -38.86 -5.50
N LEU A 298 16.54 -37.71 -5.41
CA LEU A 298 17.19 -36.42 -5.15
C LEU A 298 16.92 -35.97 -3.71
N TYR A 299 18.00 -35.57 -3.04
CA TYR A 299 17.93 -35.00 -1.70
C TYR A 299 18.65 -33.65 -1.65
N VAL A 300 17.97 -32.59 -1.28
CA VAL A 300 18.54 -31.27 -0.95
C VAL A 300 18.58 -31.18 0.57
N ARG A 301 19.78 -31.16 1.14
CA ARG A 301 19.95 -31.17 2.59
C ARG A 301 20.23 -29.78 3.13
N ASN A 302 19.68 -29.48 4.32
CA ASN A 302 19.90 -28.22 5.06
C ASN A 302 19.66 -26.98 4.20
N PHE A 303 18.60 -27.02 3.38
CA PHE A 303 18.19 -25.87 2.54
C PHE A 303 17.54 -24.83 3.42
N THR A 304 18.10 -23.62 3.43
CA THR A 304 17.50 -22.48 4.16
C THR A 304 16.30 -21.97 3.40
N LEU A 305 15.12 -22.02 4.02
CA LEU A 305 13.90 -21.50 3.42
C LEU A 305 14.03 -19.99 3.18
N PRO A 306 13.63 -19.50 2.00
CA PRO A 306 13.71 -18.10 1.66
C PRO A 306 12.75 -17.24 2.53
N ALA A 307 13.07 -15.96 2.69
CA ALA A 307 12.20 -15.00 3.39
C ALA A 307 11.08 -14.45 2.49
N THR A 308 11.19 -14.68 1.17
CA THR A 308 10.21 -14.23 0.15
C THR A 308 9.98 -15.38 -0.83
N ASP A 309 8.90 -15.30 -1.62
CA ASP A 309 8.58 -16.28 -2.64
C ASP A 309 9.79 -16.54 -3.55
N ALA A 310 10.09 -17.81 -3.74
CA ALA A 310 11.27 -18.24 -4.52
C ALA A 310 11.00 -19.54 -5.28
N SER A 311 11.83 -19.85 -6.26
CA SER A 311 11.81 -21.12 -6.99
C SER A 311 13.12 -21.87 -6.79
N LEU A 312 13.00 -23.16 -6.48
CA LEU A 312 14.12 -24.10 -6.42
C LEU A 312 14.02 -25.06 -7.61
N PRO A 313 14.92 -24.96 -8.61
CA PRO A 313 14.92 -25.89 -9.73
C PRO A 313 15.39 -27.27 -9.28
N ILE A 314 14.60 -28.28 -9.59
CA ILE A 314 14.87 -29.71 -9.34
C ILE A 314 15.26 -30.38 -10.65
N SER A 315 16.40 -31.02 -10.68
CA SER A 315 16.85 -31.76 -11.85
C SER A 315 16.97 -33.27 -11.52
N GLN A 316 15.94 -34.02 -11.87
CA GLN A 316 15.89 -35.46 -11.67
C GLN A 316 16.56 -36.19 -12.85
N THR A 317 17.52 -37.07 -12.57
CA THR A 317 18.23 -37.86 -13.57
C THR A 317 17.61 -39.25 -13.66
N ALA A 318 17.35 -39.74 -14.89
CA ALA A 318 16.84 -41.07 -15.09
C ALA A 318 17.84 -42.12 -14.55
N ASP A 319 17.34 -43.10 -13.80
CA ASP A 319 18.15 -44.22 -13.32
C ASP A 319 18.33 -45.26 -14.44
N ARG A 320 19.53 -45.37 -14.97
CA ARG A 320 19.86 -46.31 -16.04
C ARG A 320 19.82 -47.79 -15.61
N ASN A 321 19.80 -48.06 -14.32
CA ASN A 321 19.72 -49.38 -13.75
C ASN A 321 18.31 -49.81 -13.35
N TYR A 322 17.35 -48.91 -13.56
CA TYR A 322 15.95 -49.16 -13.27
C TYR A 322 15.32 -49.89 -14.47
N LEU A 323 15.18 -51.23 -14.38
CA LEU A 323 14.53 -52.11 -15.36
C LEU A 323 13.26 -52.70 -14.80
#